data_bbfef04a52038dcee961b5b6b30aaec2
#
_entry.id   bbfef04a52038dcee961b5b6b30aaec2
#
_cell.length_a   1.000
_cell.length_b   1.000
_cell.length_c   1.000
_cell.angle_alpha   90.00
_cell.angle_beta   90.00
_cell.angle_gamma   90.00
#
_symmetry.space_group_name_H-M   'P 1'
#
loop_
_entity.id
_entity.type
_entity.pdbx_description
1 polymer ?
#
loop_
_entity_poly.entity_id
_entity_poly.type
_entity_poly.pdbx_seq_one_letter_code
_entity_poly.pdbx_strand_id
1 'polypeptide(L)'
;MISGGRLRFAATVYRAATTTDALGRRTSTFTDVGDMRVDMREAGSSEVNYADGVAVVANYELRARWPNISRLTVTELDRMSVRGRTLRINGIRNLDERDRVAVLDCSEVT
;
A
#
# COMPACT_ATOMS: atom_id res chain seq x y z
N MET A 1 -6.81 -17.97 9.76
CA MET A 1 -7.73 -17.43 8.75
C MET A 1 -8.36 -16.13 9.26
N ILE A 2 -8.36 -15.10 8.43
CA ILE A 2 -9.01 -13.84 8.79
C ILE A 2 -10.51 -13.97 8.55
N SER A 3 -11.31 -13.70 9.57
CA SER A 3 -12.76 -13.61 9.38
C SER A 3 -13.12 -12.32 8.63
N GLY A 4 -14.21 -12.33 7.88
CA GLY A 4 -14.66 -11.13 7.15
C GLY A 4 -14.90 -9.93 8.06
N GLY A 5 -15.28 -10.15 9.32
CA GLY A 5 -15.52 -9.09 10.29
C GLY A 5 -14.26 -8.36 10.76
N ARG A 6 -13.07 -8.90 10.54
CA ARG A 6 -11.81 -8.23 10.87
C ARG A 6 -11.30 -7.34 9.75
N LEU A 7 -11.79 -7.52 8.54
CA LEU A 7 -11.42 -6.70 7.40
C LEU A 7 -12.37 -5.49 7.31
N ARG A 8 -12.13 -4.51 8.17
CA ARG A 8 -13.08 -3.41 8.42
C ARG A 8 -13.03 -2.30 7.39
N PHE A 9 -11.91 -2.13 6.73
CA PHE A 9 -11.68 -0.94 5.92
C PHE A 9 -11.61 -1.27 4.45
N ALA A 10 -12.22 -0.42 3.62
CA ALA A 10 -12.05 -0.48 2.18
C ALA A 10 -10.72 0.18 1.81
N ALA A 11 -9.93 -0.49 1.01
CA ALA A 11 -8.68 0.03 0.48
C ALA A 11 -8.76 0.08 -1.04
N THR A 12 -8.32 1.17 -1.63
CA THR A 12 -8.20 1.32 -3.07
C THR A 12 -6.74 1.21 -3.47
N VAL A 13 -6.44 0.37 -4.45
CA VAL A 13 -5.09 0.18 -4.94
C VAL A 13 -4.86 1.11 -6.13
N TYR A 14 -3.78 1.88 -6.07
CA TYR A 14 -3.35 2.77 -7.13
C TYR A 14 -2.02 2.32 -7.70
N ARG A 15 -1.94 2.30 -9.02
CA ARG A 15 -0.74 1.86 -9.75
C ARG A 15 -0.14 3.02 -10.51
N ALA A 16 1.17 3.18 -10.38
CA ALA A 16 1.89 4.22 -11.10
C ALA A 16 1.99 3.87 -12.59
N ALA A 17 1.71 4.85 -13.42
CA ALA A 17 1.99 4.80 -14.86
C ALA A 17 2.86 6.00 -15.21
N THR A 18 3.94 5.74 -15.93
CA THR A 18 4.84 6.80 -16.39
C THR A 18 4.57 7.07 -17.86
N THR A 19 4.29 8.33 -18.19
CA THR A 19 4.12 8.78 -19.56
C THR A 19 5.21 9.80 -19.91
N THR A 20 5.63 9.81 -21.17
CA THR A 20 6.59 10.79 -21.67
C THR A 20 5.86 11.74 -22.62
N ASP A 21 5.93 13.04 -22.36
CA ASP A 21 5.30 14.02 -23.22
C ASP A 21 6.15 14.30 -24.49
N ALA A 22 5.63 15.17 -25.37
CA ALA A 22 6.31 15.52 -26.63
C ALA A 22 7.66 16.21 -26.42
N LEU A 23 7.90 16.75 -25.22
CA LEU A 23 9.17 17.42 -24.87
C LEU A 23 10.13 16.48 -24.13
N GLY A 24 9.80 15.20 -24.01
CA GLY A 24 10.62 14.23 -23.32
C GLY A 24 10.49 14.22 -21.80
N ARG A 25 9.56 15.00 -21.25
CA ARG A 25 9.32 15.02 -19.78
C ARG A 25 8.54 13.80 -19.36
N ARG A 26 8.96 13.20 -18.25
CA ARG A 26 8.27 12.05 -17.65
C ARG A 26 7.28 12.54 -16.62
N THR A 27 6.04 12.06 -16.73
CA THR A 27 4.98 12.31 -15.76
C THR A 27 4.49 10.99 -15.21
N SER A 28 4.45 10.88 -13.88
CA SER A 28 3.89 9.72 -13.20
C SER A 28 2.47 10.04 -12.74
N THR A 29 1.53 9.17 -13.08
CA THR A 29 0.16 9.24 -12.60
C THR A 29 -0.20 7.95 -11.89
N PHE A 30 -1.09 8.04 -10.91
CA PHE A 30 -1.59 6.85 -10.21
C PHE A 30 -3.01 6.59 -10.66
N THR A 31 -3.25 5.36 -11.08
CA THR A 31 -4.56 4.93 -11.58
C THR A 31 -5.15 3.89 -10.64
N ASP A 32 -6.44 4.03 -10.33
CA ASP A 32 -7.20 3.06 -9.56
C ASP A 32 -7.27 1.75 -10.34
N VAL A 33 -6.78 0.66 -9.74
CA VAL A 33 -6.81 -0.67 -10.37
C VAL A 33 -7.74 -1.64 -9.63
N GLY A 34 -8.33 -1.23 -8.52
CA GLY A 34 -9.30 -2.03 -7.81
C GLY A 34 -9.33 -1.77 -6.32
N ASP A 35 -10.30 -2.35 -5.67
CA ASP A 35 -10.54 -2.22 -4.24
C ASP A 35 -10.44 -3.57 -3.55
N MET A 36 -10.14 -3.53 -2.26
CA MET A 36 -10.19 -4.71 -1.40
C MET A 36 -10.48 -4.30 0.04
N ARG A 37 -10.87 -5.26 0.86
CA ARG A 37 -11.03 -5.06 2.29
C ARG A 37 -9.74 -5.39 3.01
N VAL A 38 -9.39 -4.56 3.98
CA VAL A 38 -8.16 -4.73 4.78
C VAL A 38 -8.45 -4.47 6.25
N ASP A 39 -7.59 -5.02 7.10
CA ASP A 39 -7.45 -4.61 8.49
C ASP A 39 -6.18 -3.74 8.58
N MET A 40 -6.23 -2.67 9.38
CA MET A 40 -5.12 -1.73 9.50
C MET A 40 -4.72 -1.58 10.96
N ARG A 41 -3.42 -1.69 11.22
CA ARG A 41 -2.84 -1.48 12.54
C ARG A 41 -1.69 -0.50 12.46
N GLU A 42 -1.50 0.28 13.50
CA GLU A 42 -0.32 1.10 13.63
C GLU A 42 0.90 0.21 13.91
N ALA A 43 2.00 0.51 13.20
CA ALA A 43 3.25 -0.24 13.32
C ALA A 43 4.41 0.67 13.74
N GLY A 44 4.12 1.75 14.46
CA GLY A 44 5.10 2.70 14.93
C GLY A 44 5.40 3.80 13.92
N SER A 45 6.56 4.40 14.06
CA SER A 45 6.99 5.48 13.19
C SER A 45 8.45 5.31 12.81
N SER A 46 8.82 5.89 11.69
CA SER A 46 10.20 5.87 11.18
C SER A 46 10.65 7.30 10.90
N GLU A 47 11.95 7.54 11.08
CA GLU A 47 12.57 8.77 10.67
C GLU A 47 13.08 8.63 9.23
N VAL A 48 12.79 9.62 8.41
CA VAL A 48 13.27 9.67 7.03
C VAL A 48 14.08 10.94 6.88
N ASN A 49 15.32 10.80 6.38
CA ASN A 49 16.20 11.94 6.14
C ASN A 49 15.89 12.54 4.76
N TYR A 50 15.64 13.84 4.76
CA TYR A 50 15.47 14.63 3.56
C TYR A 50 16.58 15.69 3.47
N ALA A 51 16.72 16.31 2.33
CA ALA A 51 17.65 17.42 2.15
C ALA A 51 17.38 18.56 3.13
N ASP A 52 16.13 18.78 3.50
CA ASP A 52 15.70 19.87 4.39
C ASP A 52 15.62 19.45 5.87
N GLY A 53 16.04 18.23 6.21
CA GLY A 53 16.03 17.76 7.59
C GLY A 53 15.46 16.35 7.74
N VAL A 54 14.87 16.08 8.90
CA VAL A 54 14.32 14.78 9.25
C VAL A 54 12.81 14.91 9.41
N ALA A 55 12.07 14.00 8.76
CA ALA A 55 10.63 13.89 8.94
C ALA A 55 10.30 12.56 9.61
N VAL A 56 9.24 12.55 10.41
CA VAL A 56 8.70 11.33 11.02
C VAL A 56 7.54 10.86 10.18
N VAL A 57 7.58 9.59 9.77
CA VAL A 57 6.56 8.96 8.93
C VAL A 57 5.87 7.88 9.73
N ALA A 58 4.54 7.90 9.76
CA ALA A 58 3.76 6.86 10.41
C ALA A 58 3.77 5.58 9.59
N ASN A 59 3.99 4.46 10.27
CA ASN A 59 3.98 3.13 9.66
C ASN A 59 2.71 2.39 10.04
N TYR A 60 2.21 1.61 9.09
CA TYR A 60 1.02 0.80 9.26
C TYR A 60 1.26 -0.61 8.76
N GLU A 61 0.58 -1.56 9.39
CA GLU A 61 0.51 -2.94 8.92
C GLU A 61 -0.90 -3.17 8.41
N LEU A 62 -1.02 -3.56 7.14
CA LEU A 62 -2.29 -3.94 6.56
C LEU A 62 -2.36 -5.44 6.41
N ARG A 63 -3.51 -6.02 6.73
CA ARG A 63 -3.78 -7.43 6.46
C ARG A 63 -4.94 -7.53 5.49
N ALA A 64 -4.74 -8.33 4.46
CA ALA A 64 -5.73 -8.57 3.42
C ALA A 64 -5.79 -10.05 3.09
N ARG A 65 -6.80 -10.44 2.36
CA ARG A 65 -6.88 -11.82 1.87
C ARG A 65 -5.92 -11.98 0.70
N TRP A 66 -5.10 -13.00 0.74
CA TRP A 66 -4.10 -13.27 -0.30
C TRP A 66 -4.69 -13.30 -1.72
N PRO A 67 -5.88 -13.94 -1.97
CA PRO A 67 -6.47 -13.91 -3.32
C PRO A 67 -6.69 -12.51 -3.88
N ASN A 68 -6.98 -11.52 -3.04
CA ASN A 68 -7.16 -10.15 -3.50
C ASN A 68 -5.84 -9.53 -3.95
N ILE A 69 -4.76 -9.80 -3.22
CA ILE A 69 -3.42 -9.35 -3.61
C ILE A 69 -3.01 -9.98 -4.94
N SER A 70 -3.26 -11.27 -5.09
CA SER A 70 -2.96 -12.01 -6.32
C SER A 70 -3.81 -11.52 -7.49
N ARG A 71 -5.11 -11.31 -7.27
CA ARG A 71 -6.05 -10.85 -8.29
C ARG A 71 -5.67 -9.50 -8.88
N LEU A 72 -5.26 -8.57 -8.04
CA LEU A 72 -4.87 -7.22 -8.47
C LEU A 72 -3.39 -7.10 -8.78
N THR A 73 -2.62 -8.17 -8.58
CA THR A 73 -1.16 -8.20 -8.79
C THR A 73 -0.46 -7.06 -8.03
N VAL A 74 -0.83 -6.88 -6.77
CA VAL A 74 -0.28 -5.79 -5.94
C VAL A 74 1.21 -6.01 -5.69
N THR A 75 1.99 -4.95 -5.86
CA THR A 75 3.45 -4.97 -5.64
C THR A 75 3.85 -3.78 -4.77
N GLU A 76 5.12 -3.74 -4.38
CA GLU A 76 5.69 -2.63 -3.62
C GLU A 76 5.73 -1.32 -4.40
N LEU A 77 5.48 -1.36 -5.69
CA LEU A 77 5.40 -0.15 -6.52
C LEU A 77 4.02 0.49 -6.48
N ASP A 78 3.03 -0.20 -5.95
CA ASP A 78 1.67 0.29 -5.83
C ASP A 78 1.49 1.09 -4.54
N ARG A 79 0.44 1.88 -4.50
CA ARG A 79 0.00 2.60 -3.30
C ARG A 79 -1.40 2.20 -2.95
N MET A 80 -1.76 2.34 -1.66
CA MET A 80 -3.11 2.06 -1.19
C MET A 80 -3.68 3.29 -0.49
N SER A 81 -4.94 3.58 -0.77
CA SER A 81 -5.70 4.59 -0.03
C SER A 81 -6.63 3.88 0.95
N VAL A 82 -6.45 4.13 2.23
CA VAL A 82 -7.25 3.55 3.31
C VAL A 82 -7.61 4.65 4.29
N ARG A 83 -8.89 4.82 4.55
CA ARG A 83 -9.40 5.81 5.52
C ARG A 83 -8.90 7.23 5.26
N GLY A 84 -8.80 7.61 4.00
CA GLY A 84 -8.32 8.94 3.62
C GLY A 84 -6.81 9.13 3.70
N ARG A 85 -6.05 8.08 4.02
CA ARG A 85 -4.59 8.09 4.03
C ARG A 85 -4.06 7.41 2.80
N THR A 86 -3.01 7.97 2.23
CA THR A 86 -2.27 7.33 1.14
C THR A 86 -1.07 6.61 1.72
N LEU A 87 -0.97 5.32 1.49
CA LEU A 87 0.07 4.47 2.03
C LEU A 87 0.95 3.94 0.92
N ARG A 88 2.25 4.04 1.13
CA ARG A 88 3.25 3.40 0.30
C ARG A 88 3.49 1.98 0.82
N ILE A 89 3.52 1.01 -0.07
CA ILE A 89 3.78 -0.38 0.29
C ILE A 89 5.29 -0.59 0.33
N ASN A 90 5.82 -0.94 1.50
CA ASN A 90 7.25 -1.19 1.67
C ASN A 90 7.60 -2.66 1.53
N GLY A 91 6.67 -3.54 1.82
CA GLY A 91 6.86 -4.98 1.68
C GLY A 91 5.55 -5.72 1.73
N ILE A 92 5.53 -6.88 1.11
CA ILE A 92 4.36 -7.77 1.08
C ILE A 92 4.83 -9.14 1.53
N ARG A 93 4.14 -9.68 2.54
CA ARG A 93 4.45 -11.01 3.08
C ARG A 93 3.24 -11.92 2.91
N ASN A 94 3.50 -13.15 2.52
CA ASN A 94 2.49 -14.21 2.54
C ASN A 94 2.59 -14.90 3.90
N LEU A 95 1.64 -14.63 4.78
CA LEU A 95 1.69 -15.12 6.17
C LEU A 95 1.72 -16.64 6.19
N ASP A 96 2.79 -17.18 6.81
CA ASP A 96 3.04 -18.62 6.91
C ASP A 96 3.08 -19.35 5.57
N GLU A 97 3.25 -18.63 4.45
CA GLU A 97 3.28 -19.19 3.09
C GLU A 97 2.04 -20.05 2.76
N ARG A 98 0.88 -19.67 3.32
CA ARG A 98 -0.36 -20.44 3.17
C ARG A 98 -1.30 -19.91 2.09
N ASP A 99 -0.95 -18.80 1.43
CA ASP A 99 -1.78 -18.16 0.39
C ASP A 99 -3.17 -17.77 0.91
N ARG A 100 -3.26 -17.41 2.18
CA ARG A 100 -4.53 -17.02 2.82
C ARG A 100 -4.56 -15.57 3.23
N VAL A 101 -3.49 -15.13 3.87
CA VAL A 101 -3.38 -13.79 4.43
C VAL A 101 -2.13 -13.13 3.90
N ALA A 102 -2.28 -11.94 3.35
CA ALA A 102 -1.17 -11.08 2.99
C ALA A 102 -0.98 -10.03 4.09
N VAL A 103 0.27 -9.80 4.47
CA VAL A 103 0.63 -8.73 5.39
C VAL A 103 1.44 -7.71 4.61
N LEU A 104 0.94 -6.48 4.55
CA LEU A 104 1.59 -5.39 3.84
C LEU A 104 2.17 -4.42 4.86
N ASP A 105 3.47 -4.22 4.80
CA ASP A 105 4.14 -3.21 5.61
C ASP A 105 4.13 -1.91 4.82
N CYS A 106 3.51 -0.88 5.39
CA CYS A 106 3.26 0.37 4.70
C CYS A 106 3.74 1.57 5.52
N SER A 107 4.00 2.67 4.83
CA SER A 107 4.23 3.96 5.46
C SER A 107 3.36 5.03 4.80
N GLU A 108 2.95 6.02 5.61
CA GLU A 108 2.11 7.10 5.12
C GLU A 108 2.90 8.03 4.22
N VAL A 109 2.32 8.38 3.08
CA VAL A 109 2.88 9.34 2.13
C VAL A 109 2.38 10.73 2.52
N THR A 110 3.30 11.65 2.76
CA THR A 110 2.99 13.04 3.10
C THR A 110 3.14 13.96 1.90
#